data_d4effe10f83e2431a398c8a11c15d231
#
_entry.id   d4effe10f83e2431a398c8a11c15d231
#
_cell.length_a   1.000
_cell.length_b   1.000
_cell.length_c   1.000
_cell.angle_alpha   90.00
_cell.angle_beta   90.00
_cell.angle_gamma   90.00
#
_symmetry.space_group_name_H-M   'P 1'
#
loop_
_entity.id
_entity.type
_entity.pdbx_description
1 polymer ?
#
loop_
_entity_poly.entity_id
_entity_poly.type
_entity_poly.pdbx_seq_one_letter_code
_entity_poly.pdbx_strand_id
1 'polypeptide(L)'
;YFGSDVYCWDVVNEALKDTVTAADLERGTIWRTGDVLGAETGDWYALCGTDYITQAFRSAVAAREEYGLDGVELFYNDYKLNDPAKREACVQVVEMLREEGLPVDGIGMQGHYRLSDYLADPEGFLDEFEASVKTFTGLGLDVHITELDIRVYASDDEPQEFDSLPYAVEEQQAEMYAGIFEVLRKYAVPWKAGAGCVTNVTVWGLADDSRAWDTAAHKEYPLLFNEALEPKQAYYAIISF
;
A
#
# COMPACT_ATOMS: atom_id res chain seq x y z
N TYR A 1 -1.64 -25.38 1.28
CA TYR A 1 -3.06 -25.66 1.46
C TYR A 1 -3.89 -25.08 0.33
N PHE A 2 -3.65 -23.81 -0.07
CA PHE A 2 -4.36 -23.13 -1.16
C PHE A 2 -3.74 -23.39 -2.54
N GLY A 3 -2.46 -23.76 -2.60
CA GLY A 3 -1.78 -24.11 -3.85
C GLY A 3 -1.90 -23.01 -4.91
N SER A 4 -2.28 -23.42 -6.12
CA SER A 4 -2.48 -22.55 -7.28
C SER A 4 -3.77 -21.70 -7.25
N ASP A 5 -4.58 -21.82 -6.21
CA ASP A 5 -5.77 -20.97 -6.04
C ASP A 5 -5.39 -19.54 -5.61
N VAL A 6 -4.16 -19.35 -5.13
CA VAL A 6 -3.57 -18.05 -4.79
C VAL A 6 -2.59 -17.66 -5.89
N TYR A 7 -2.72 -16.45 -6.43
CA TYR A 7 -1.85 -15.96 -7.51
C TYR A 7 -0.66 -15.12 -6.99
N CYS A 8 -0.74 -14.55 -5.78
CA CYS A 8 0.37 -13.82 -5.15
C CYS A 8 0.35 -13.96 -3.63
N TRP A 9 1.50 -13.70 -2.99
CA TRP A 9 1.66 -13.60 -1.55
C TRP A 9 2.43 -12.33 -1.20
N ASP A 10 1.92 -11.55 -0.24
CA ASP A 10 2.68 -10.55 0.47
C ASP A 10 3.60 -11.28 1.46
N VAL A 11 4.82 -11.58 1.02
CA VAL A 11 5.78 -12.43 1.76
C VAL A 11 6.25 -11.73 3.03
N VAL A 12 6.47 -10.42 2.93
CA VAL A 12 6.82 -9.54 4.05
C VAL A 12 5.97 -8.29 3.98
N ASN A 13 5.40 -7.92 5.12
CA ASN A 13 4.58 -6.73 5.28
C ASN A 13 5.24 -5.77 6.28
N GLU A 14 5.31 -4.46 5.89
CA GLU A 14 5.65 -3.35 6.79
C GLU A 14 7.01 -3.46 7.49
N ALA A 15 8.07 -3.82 6.77
CA ALA A 15 9.42 -3.88 7.33
C ALA A 15 10.08 -2.50 7.51
N LEU A 16 9.55 -1.46 6.85
CA LEU A 16 10.10 -0.11 6.89
C LEU A 16 9.49 0.72 8.03
N LYS A 17 10.24 1.71 8.52
CA LYS A 17 9.75 2.71 9.48
C LYS A 17 8.51 3.44 8.92
N ASP A 18 7.67 3.93 9.82
CA ASP A 18 6.50 4.77 9.48
C ASP A 18 6.89 6.04 8.73
N THR A 19 8.02 6.64 9.13
CA THR A 19 8.62 7.80 8.47
C THR A 19 10.09 7.52 8.24
N VAL A 20 10.49 7.55 6.98
CA VAL A 20 11.90 7.45 6.55
C VAL A 20 12.39 8.85 6.18
N THR A 21 13.60 9.19 6.59
CA THR A 21 14.26 10.45 6.26
C THR A 21 15.45 10.21 5.32
N ALA A 22 15.94 11.26 4.64
CA ALA A 22 17.16 11.17 3.85
C ALA A 22 18.37 10.69 4.69
N ALA A 23 18.43 11.07 5.96
CA ALA A 23 19.48 10.62 6.88
C ALA A 23 19.34 9.13 7.23
N ASP A 24 18.12 8.58 7.24
CA ASP A 24 17.91 7.13 7.42
C ASP A 24 18.39 6.34 6.20
N LEU A 25 18.13 6.85 4.99
CA LEU A 25 18.60 6.25 3.74
C LEU A 25 20.14 6.20 3.71
N GLU A 26 20.80 7.31 4.03
CA GLU A 26 22.27 7.39 4.05
C GLU A 26 22.91 6.47 5.08
N ARG A 27 22.25 6.25 6.24
CA ARG A 27 22.76 5.42 7.34
C ARG A 27 22.31 3.97 7.28
N GLY A 28 21.40 3.61 6.40
CA GLY A 28 20.78 2.28 6.37
C GLY A 28 19.86 2.00 7.57
N THR A 29 19.36 3.05 8.24
CA THR A 29 18.47 2.92 9.41
C THR A 29 16.99 3.03 9.04
N ILE A 30 16.60 2.38 7.94
CA ILE A 30 15.26 2.45 7.36
C ILE A 30 14.26 1.47 7.99
N TRP A 31 14.72 0.55 8.78
CA TRP A 31 13.96 -0.60 9.26
C TRP A 31 13.06 -0.26 10.44
N ARG A 32 11.88 -0.89 10.46
CA ARG A 32 10.98 -0.88 11.62
C ARG A 32 11.59 -1.76 12.72
N THR A 33 11.82 -1.16 13.88
CA THR A 33 12.34 -1.85 15.07
C THR A 33 11.24 -1.97 16.13
N GLY A 34 11.36 -2.93 17.05
CA GLY A 34 10.34 -3.24 18.05
C GLY A 34 9.93 -2.11 18.98
N ASP A 35 10.75 -1.09 19.10
CA ASP A 35 10.43 0.11 19.89
C ASP A 35 9.21 0.87 19.34
N VAL A 36 8.83 0.65 18.08
CA VAL A 36 7.70 1.29 17.41
C VAL A 36 6.41 0.45 17.50
N LEU A 37 6.54 -0.87 17.51
CA LEU A 37 5.39 -1.79 17.48
C LEU A 37 4.85 -2.16 18.89
N GLY A 38 5.55 -1.80 19.95
CA GLY A 38 5.22 -2.24 21.31
C GLY A 38 5.60 -3.71 21.59
N ALA A 39 5.69 -4.08 22.87
CA ALA A 39 6.23 -5.35 23.34
C ALA A 39 5.40 -6.60 22.96
N GLU A 40 4.25 -6.44 22.33
CA GLU A 40 3.33 -7.54 22.01
C GLU A 40 3.47 -8.11 20.60
N THR A 41 4.18 -7.42 19.71
CA THR A 41 4.27 -7.77 18.29
C THR A 41 5.58 -8.42 17.96
N GLY A 42 5.86 -9.59 18.36
CA GLY A 42 7.07 -10.38 18.08
C GLY A 42 8.04 -9.74 17.08
N ASP A 43 9.05 -9.06 17.59
CA ASP A 43 9.92 -8.19 16.83
C ASP A 43 10.93 -9.02 16.04
N TRP A 44 10.59 -9.38 14.83
CA TRP A 44 11.46 -10.12 13.93
C TRP A 44 12.80 -9.40 13.72
N TYR A 45 12.77 -8.07 13.63
CA TYR A 45 14.00 -7.30 13.45
C TYR A 45 14.93 -7.36 14.68
N ALA A 46 14.38 -7.28 15.90
CA ALA A 46 15.19 -7.39 17.12
C ALA A 46 15.82 -8.77 17.28
N LEU A 47 15.17 -9.82 16.78
CA LEU A 47 15.65 -11.19 16.85
C LEU A 47 16.66 -11.53 15.75
N CYS A 48 16.44 -11.05 14.54
CA CYS A 48 17.14 -11.53 13.34
C CYS A 48 17.75 -10.41 12.49
N GLY A 49 17.61 -9.13 12.88
CA GLY A 49 18.00 -8.02 11.99
C GLY A 49 17.21 -8.08 10.70
N THR A 50 17.81 -7.76 9.56
CA THR A 50 17.20 -7.85 8.23
C THR A 50 17.08 -9.28 7.70
N ASP A 51 17.75 -10.23 8.34
CA ASP A 51 17.80 -11.63 7.87
C ASP A 51 16.40 -12.28 7.83
N TYR A 52 15.43 -11.79 8.64
CA TYR A 52 14.08 -12.32 8.59
C TYR A 52 13.41 -12.07 7.23
N ILE A 53 13.70 -10.94 6.57
CA ILE A 53 13.13 -10.59 5.26
C ILE A 53 13.65 -11.56 4.19
N THR A 54 14.98 -11.71 4.13
CA THR A 54 15.61 -12.63 3.17
C THR A 54 15.22 -14.08 3.43
N GLN A 55 15.09 -14.49 4.69
CA GLN A 55 14.67 -15.84 5.06
C GLN A 55 13.21 -16.10 4.70
N ALA A 56 12.32 -15.12 4.87
CA ALA A 56 10.93 -15.25 4.45
C ALA A 56 10.83 -15.47 2.93
N PHE A 57 11.51 -14.65 2.13
CA PHE A 57 11.54 -14.81 0.67
C PHE A 57 12.20 -16.14 0.25
N ARG A 58 13.30 -16.58 0.87
CA ARG A 58 13.89 -17.91 0.61
C ARG A 58 12.89 -19.04 0.89
N SER A 59 12.15 -18.95 1.99
CA SER A 59 11.14 -19.94 2.34
C SER A 59 9.98 -19.95 1.34
N ALA A 60 9.54 -18.79 0.89
CA ALA A 60 8.49 -18.67 -0.12
C ALA A 60 8.93 -19.24 -1.49
N VAL A 61 10.17 -18.94 -1.91
CA VAL A 61 10.77 -19.52 -3.13
C VAL A 61 10.86 -21.03 -3.03
N ALA A 62 11.38 -21.56 -1.92
CA ALA A 62 11.50 -23.00 -1.72
C ALA A 62 10.13 -23.69 -1.74
N ALA A 63 9.12 -23.09 -1.12
CA ALA A 63 7.75 -23.62 -1.18
C ALA A 63 7.17 -23.56 -2.60
N ARG A 64 7.40 -22.47 -3.34
CA ARG A 64 6.98 -22.33 -4.73
C ARG A 64 7.57 -23.44 -5.62
N GLU A 65 8.86 -23.72 -5.46
CA GLU A 65 9.56 -24.79 -6.18
C GLU A 65 9.07 -26.18 -5.75
N GLU A 66 8.98 -26.45 -4.43
CA GLU A 66 8.58 -27.75 -3.89
C GLU A 66 7.19 -28.20 -4.37
N TYR A 67 6.26 -27.21 -4.45
CA TYR A 67 4.87 -27.49 -4.81
C TYR A 67 4.52 -27.20 -6.27
N GLY A 68 5.49 -26.80 -7.11
CA GLY A 68 5.28 -26.50 -8.54
C GLY A 68 4.34 -25.31 -8.77
N LEU A 69 4.51 -24.23 -7.97
CA LEU A 69 3.66 -23.04 -7.98
C LEU A 69 4.33 -21.87 -8.73
N ASP A 70 4.90 -22.13 -9.90
CA ASP A 70 5.68 -21.15 -10.68
C ASP A 70 4.89 -19.89 -11.07
N GLY A 71 3.55 -19.97 -11.10
CA GLY A 71 2.67 -18.84 -11.39
C GLY A 71 2.29 -17.99 -10.15
N VAL A 72 2.76 -18.34 -8.96
CA VAL A 72 2.47 -17.58 -7.73
C VAL A 72 3.53 -16.50 -7.54
N GLU A 73 3.12 -15.25 -7.52
CA GLU A 73 4.01 -14.10 -7.38
C GLU A 73 4.34 -13.80 -5.92
N LEU A 74 5.54 -13.26 -5.68
CA LEU A 74 6.07 -12.94 -4.35
C LEU A 74 6.25 -11.42 -4.22
N PHE A 75 5.47 -10.81 -3.33
CA PHE A 75 5.40 -9.37 -3.13
C PHE A 75 6.02 -8.95 -1.79
N TYR A 76 6.55 -7.72 -1.78
CA TYR A 76 6.77 -6.95 -0.56
C TYR A 76 5.68 -5.89 -0.44
N ASN A 77 5.02 -5.77 0.70
CA ASN A 77 3.89 -4.86 0.94
C ASN A 77 4.22 -3.81 2.01
N ASP A 78 3.88 -2.53 1.79
CA ASP A 78 4.06 -1.47 2.79
C ASP A 78 3.14 -0.27 2.51
N TYR A 79 2.96 0.60 3.51
CA TYR A 79 2.17 1.82 3.42
C TYR A 79 3.04 3.07 3.22
N LYS A 80 2.38 4.20 2.87
CA LYS A 80 3.03 5.49 2.61
C LYS A 80 4.14 5.43 1.56
N LEU A 81 4.08 4.49 0.62
CA LEU A 81 5.08 4.37 -0.44
C LEU A 81 5.00 5.50 -1.48
N ASN A 82 3.98 6.38 -1.41
CA ASN A 82 3.95 7.66 -2.11
C ASN A 82 4.91 8.71 -1.52
N ASP A 83 5.40 8.53 -0.27
CA ASP A 83 6.48 9.38 0.28
C ASP A 83 7.80 9.09 -0.43
N PRO A 84 8.53 10.12 -0.94
CA PRO A 84 9.75 9.92 -1.71
C PRO A 84 10.84 9.14 -0.98
N ALA A 85 11.04 9.40 0.33
CA ALA A 85 12.09 8.74 1.10
C ALA A 85 11.69 7.29 1.42
N LYS A 86 10.43 7.03 1.72
CA LYS A 86 9.95 5.66 1.97
C LYS A 86 9.89 4.83 0.69
N ARG A 87 9.55 5.45 -0.46
CA ARG A 87 9.69 4.84 -1.79
C ARG A 87 11.12 4.38 -2.07
N GLU A 88 12.11 5.25 -1.82
CA GLU A 88 13.53 4.92 -1.99
C GLU A 88 13.96 3.79 -1.03
N ALA A 89 13.50 3.81 0.21
CA ALA A 89 13.75 2.72 1.14
C ALA A 89 13.16 1.38 0.64
N CYS A 90 11.98 1.41 0.04
CA CYS A 90 11.38 0.23 -0.59
C CYS A 90 12.22 -0.29 -1.77
N VAL A 91 12.81 0.61 -2.58
CA VAL A 91 13.78 0.23 -3.63
C VAL A 91 14.99 -0.49 -3.01
N GLN A 92 15.53 0.01 -1.90
CA GLN A 92 16.65 -0.67 -1.20
C GLN A 92 16.27 -2.07 -0.68
N VAL A 93 15.02 -2.30 -0.25
CA VAL A 93 14.54 -3.65 0.10
C VAL A 93 14.58 -4.57 -1.12
N VAL A 94 14.10 -4.09 -2.28
CA VAL A 94 14.13 -4.86 -3.53
C VAL A 94 15.55 -5.18 -3.96
N GLU A 95 16.44 -4.20 -3.90
CA GLU A 95 17.86 -4.38 -4.24
C GLU A 95 18.53 -5.40 -3.33
N MET A 96 18.33 -5.30 -2.01
CA MET A 96 18.84 -6.26 -1.03
C MET A 96 18.39 -7.71 -1.34
N LEU A 97 17.11 -7.90 -1.67
CA LEU A 97 16.59 -9.22 -2.03
C LEU A 97 17.21 -9.73 -3.34
N ARG A 98 17.34 -8.87 -4.35
CA ARG A 98 17.96 -9.23 -5.63
C ARG A 98 19.46 -9.53 -5.53
N GLU A 99 20.20 -8.84 -4.67
CA GLU A 99 21.61 -9.14 -4.36
C GLU A 99 21.78 -10.53 -3.77
N GLU A 100 20.80 -11.02 -3.00
CA GLU A 100 20.74 -12.38 -2.46
C GLU A 100 20.23 -13.41 -3.50
N GLY A 101 19.96 -12.99 -4.73
CA GLY A 101 19.41 -13.84 -5.79
C GLY A 101 17.95 -14.26 -5.59
N LEU A 102 17.23 -13.53 -4.74
CA LEU A 102 15.82 -13.80 -4.44
C LEU A 102 14.90 -13.03 -5.39
N PRO A 103 13.90 -13.68 -5.99
CA PRO A 103 12.93 -13.00 -6.82
C PRO A 103 12.00 -12.14 -5.95
N VAL A 104 11.73 -10.93 -6.42
CA VAL A 104 10.63 -10.06 -6.01
C VAL A 104 9.84 -9.79 -7.27
N ASP A 105 8.62 -10.28 -7.33
CA ASP A 105 7.78 -10.20 -8.52
C ASP A 105 6.99 -8.88 -8.52
N GLY A 106 6.67 -8.33 -7.34
CA GLY A 106 5.94 -7.07 -7.25
C GLY A 106 6.03 -6.36 -5.91
N ILE A 107 5.43 -5.17 -5.88
CA ILE A 107 5.26 -4.32 -4.71
C ILE A 107 3.78 -4.11 -4.43
N GLY A 108 3.37 -4.39 -3.18
CA GLY A 108 2.10 -3.94 -2.64
C GLY A 108 2.25 -2.54 -2.05
N MET A 109 1.51 -1.58 -2.60
CA MET A 109 1.30 -0.26 -2.00
C MET A 109 -0.03 -0.33 -1.26
N GLN A 110 -0.04 -0.30 0.08
CA GLN A 110 -1.29 -0.47 0.83
C GLN A 110 -2.36 0.54 0.42
N GLY A 111 -2.03 1.81 0.32
CA GLY A 111 -2.98 2.82 -0.14
C GLY A 111 -3.87 3.39 0.96
N HIS A 112 -3.40 3.40 2.21
CA HIS A 112 -4.05 4.08 3.33
C HIS A 112 -3.77 5.57 3.28
N TYR A 113 -4.74 6.36 2.86
CA TYR A 113 -4.60 7.79 2.68
C TYR A 113 -5.57 8.59 3.56
N ARG A 114 -5.25 9.89 3.74
CA ARG A 114 -6.15 10.86 4.33
C ARG A 114 -6.55 11.89 3.28
N LEU A 115 -7.81 12.26 3.27
CA LEU A 115 -8.33 13.28 2.36
C LEU A 115 -7.61 14.62 2.55
N SER A 116 -7.22 14.95 3.80
CA SER A 116 -6.46 16.16 4.13
C SER A 116 -5.13 16.25 3.39
N ASP A 117 -4.42 15.13 3.18
CA ASP A 117 -3.13 15.11 2.49
C ASP A 117 -3.31 15.49 1.01
N TYR A 118 -4.38 14.99 0.40
CA TYR A 118 -4.75 15.36 -0.97
C TYR A 118 -5.21 16.81 -1.07
N LEU A 119 -6.08 17.28 -0.17
CA LEU A 119 -6.62 18.64 -0.22
C LEU A 119 -5.55 19.71 0.04
N ALA A 120 -4.48 19.39 0.73
CA ALA A 120 -3.36 20.31 0.95
C ALA A 120 -2.62 20.64 -0.36
N ASP A 121 -2.44 19.67 -1.24
CA ASP A 121 -1.79 19.80 -2.55
C ASP A 121 -2.23 18.64 -3.47
N PRO A 122 -3.38 18.75 -4.16
CA PRO A 122 -3.90 17.65 -4.99
C PRO A 122 -2.97 17.23 -6.12
N GLU A 123 -2.32 18.19 -6.79
CA GLU A 123 -1.39 17.91 -7.89
C GLU A 123 -0.14 17.22 -7.36
N GLY A 124 0.49 17.76 -6.30
CA GLY A 124 1.68 17.18 -5.71
C GLY A 124 1.43 15.79 -5.12
N PHE A 125 0.26 15.53 -4.52
CA PHE A 125 -0.10 14.21 -4.03
C PHE A 125 -0.16 13.18 -5.17
N LEU A 126 -0.83 13.51 -6.28
CA LEU A 126 -0.97 12.62 -7.43
C LEU A 126 0.37 12.44 -8.17
N ASP A 127 1.20 13.46 -8.27
CA ASP A 127 2.53 13.39 -8.85
C ASP A 127 3.44 12.43 -8.07
N GLU A 128 3.45 12.49 -6.73
CA GLU A 128 4.24 11.59 -5.90
C GLU A 128 3.67 10.16 -5.90
N PHE A 129 2.36 10.01 -5.97
CA PHE A 129 1.74 8.70 -6.15
C PHE A 129 2.13 8.09 -7.51
N GLU A 130 2.03 8.85 -8.60
CA GLU A 130 2.46 8.43 -9.95
C GLU A 130 3.95 8.11 -9.99
N ALA A 131 4.79 8.92 -9.34
CA ALA A 131 6.22 8.67 -9.24
C ALA A 131 6.54 7.32 -8.61
N SER A 132 5.76 6.90 -7.60
CA SER A 132 5.94 5.59 -6.96
C SER A 132 5.55 4.44 -7.87
N VAL A 133 4.37 4.49 -8.48
CA VAL A 133 3.91 3.49 -9.45
C VAL A 133 4.93 3.36 -10.59
N LYS A 134 5.41 4.48 -11.12
CA LYS A 134 6.40 4.53 -12.21
C LYS A 134 7.77 3.98 -11.78
N THR A 135 8.19 4.24 -10.55
CA THR A 135 9.45 3.72 -10.01
C THR A 135 9.41 2.20 -9.94
N PHE A 136 8.40 1.63 -9.29
CA PHE A 136 8.32 0.19 -9.10
C PHE A 136 8.09 -0.56 -10.40
N THR A 137 7.15 -0.11 -11.24
CA THR A 137 6.96 -0.71 -12.56
C THR A 137 8.20 -0.54 -13.44
N GLY A 138 8.93 0.57 -13.30
CA GLY A 138 10.19 0.84 -14.00
C GLY A 138 11.32 -0.13 -13.67
N LEU A 139 11.27 -0.77 -12.49
CA LEU A 139 12.17 -1.84 -12.05
C LEU A 139 11.76 -3.23 -12.55
N GLY A 140 10.69 -3.33 -13.34
CA GLY A 140 10.12 -4.58 -13.84
C GLY A 140 9.27 -5.31 -12.81
N LEU A 141 8.77 -4.61 -11.79
CA LEU A 141 7.91 -5.16 -10.75
C LEU A 141 6.44 -4.87 -11.07
N ASP A 142 5.57 -5.81 -10.82
CA ASP A 142 4.15 -5.54 -10.80
C ASP A 142 3.76 -4.76 -9.54
N VAL A 143 2.73 -3.95 -9.65
CA VAL A 143 2.23 -3.12 -8.54
C VAL A 143 0.80 -3.49 -8.22
N HIS A 144 0.55 -3.82 -6.96
CA HIS A 144 -0.78 -3.90 -6.39
C HIS A 144 -1.05 -2.72 -5.48
N ILE A 145 -2.26 -2.18 -5.53
CA ILE A 145 -2.81 -1.40 -4.43
C ILE A 145 -3.58 -2.38 -3.57
N THR A 146 -3.06 -2.65 -2.37
CA THR A 146 -3.48 -3.83 -1.60
C THR A 146 -4.59 -3.54 -0.60
N GLU A 147 -4.72 -2.28 -0.14
CA GLU A 147 -5.55 -1.94 1.01
C GLU A 147 -6.16 -0.53 0.89
N LEU A 148 -6.59 -0.15 -0.33
CA LEU A 148 -7.01 1.22 -0.61
C LEU A 148 -8.17 1.67 0.26
N ASP A 149 -7.95 2.73 1.00
CA ASP A 149 -8.96 3.52 1.69
C ASP A 149 -8.58 5.00 1.78
N ILE A 150 -9.56 5.89 1.90
CA ILE A 150 -9.35 7.33 2.03
C ILE A 150 -10.15 7.85 3.21
N ARG A 151 -9.46 8.01 4.35
CA ARG A 151 -10.05 8.54 5.58
C ARG A 151 -10.32 10.03 5.47
N VAL A 152 -11.44 10.49 6.02
CA VAL A 152 -11.89 11.88 5.83
C VAL A 152 -11.32 12.85 6.87
N TYR A 153 -11.00 12.37 8.08
CA TYR A 153 -10.40 13.20 9.12
C TYR A 153 -8.88 13.28 8.99
N ALA A 154 -8.28 14.43 9.34
CA ALA A 154 -6.85 14.65 9.23
C ALA A 154 -6.03 13.93 10.32
N SER A 155 -6.63 13.61 11.46
CA SER A 155 -5.99 12.86 12.53
C SER A 155 -6.98 11.98 13.29
N ASP A 156 -6.46 10.97 14.02
CA ASP A 156 -7.27 10.03 14.81
C ASP A 156 -7.91 10.68 16.07
N ASP A 157 -7.45 11.85 16.47
CA ASP A 157 -7.90 12.58 17.66
C ASP A 157 -8.92 13.68 17.33
N GLU A 158 -9.26 13.92 16.07
CA GLU A 158 -10.26 14.91 15.71
C GLU A 158 -11.64 14.49 16.21
N PRO A 159 -12.44 15.44 16.75
CA PRO A 159 -13.79 15.13 17.19
C PRO A 159 -14.71 14.87 15.99
N GLN A 160 -15.74 14.04 16.20
CA GLN A 160 -16.79 13.83 15.19
C GLN A 160 -17.44 15.18 14.82
N GLU A 161 -17.31 15.56 13.55
CA GLU A 161 -17.89 16.84 13.05
C GLU A 161 -19.31 16.67 12.49
N PHE A 162 -19.63 15.48 12.00
CA PHE A 162 -20.91 15.20 11.34
C PHE A 162 -21.40 13.77 11.62
N ASP A 163 -22.71 13.61 11.73
CA ASP A 163 -23.36 12.30 11.97
C ASP A 163 -23.40 11.43 10.70
N SER A 164 -23.30 12.06 9.53
CA SER A 164 -23.20 11.40 8.23
C SER A 164 -22.32 12.23 7.32
N LEU A 165 -21.63 11.56 6.41
CA LEU A 165 -20.66 12.21 5.50
C LEU A 165 -21.37 13.31 4.67
N PRO A 166 -20.96 14.60 4.79
CA PRO A 166 -21.54 15.67 4.01
C PRO A 166 -21.26 15.50 2.51
N TYR A 167 -22.22 15.88 1.66
CA TYR A 167 -22.09 15.75 0.21
C TYR A 167 -20.80 16.35 -0.35
N ALA A 168 -20.40 17.55 0.14
CA ALA A 168 -19.17 18.21 -0.33
C ALA A 168 -17.89 17.45 0.05
N VAL A 169 -17.86 16.78 1.22
CA VAL A 169 -16.71 15.96 1.65
C VAL A 169 -16.66 14.66 0.83
N GLU A 170 -17.83 14.07 0.58
CA GLU A 170 -17.96 12.89 -0.28
C GLU A 170 -17.51 13.17 -1.72
N GLU A 171 -17.83 14.37 -2.26
CA GLU A 171 -17.39 14.83 -3.58
C GLU A 171 -15.85 14.96 -3.63
N GLN A 172 -15.23 15.59 -2.63
CA GLN A 172 -13.78 15.70 -2.53
C GLN A 172 -13.09 14.32 -2.39
N GLN A 173 -13.67 13.42 -1.62
CA GLN A 173 -13.18 12.06 -1.51
C GLN A 173 -13.27 11.32 -2.86
N ALA A 174 -14.36 11.51 -3.60
CA ALA A 174 -14.55 10.95 -4.93
C ALA A 174 -13.54 11.49 -5.95
N GLU A 175 -13.19 12.78 -5.89
CA GLU A 175 -12.14 13.39 -6.71
C GLU A 175 -10.79 12.76 -6.46
N MET A 176 -10.42 12.51 -5.20
CA MET A 176 -9.17 11.85 -4.84
C MET A 176 -9.13 10.40 -5.36
N TYR A 177 -10.21 9.63 -5.16
CA TYR A 177 -10.33 8.27 -5.73
C TYR A 177 -10.20 8.29 -7.25
N ALA A 178 -10.88 9.20 -7.94
CA ALA A 178 -10.80 9.35 -9.40
C ALA A 178 -9.38 9.63 -9.87
N GLY A 179 -8.67 10.56 -9.23
CA GLY A 179 -7.29 10.91 -9.55
C GLY A 179 -6.32 9.74 -9.37
N ILE A 180 -6.45 8.99 -8.26
CA ILE A 180 -5.66 7.76 -8.03
C ILE A 180 -5.92 6.75 -9.16
N PHE A 181 -7.18 6.46 -9.48
CA PHE A 181 -7.51 5.50 -10.53
C PHE A 181 -7.10 5.98 -11.94
N GLU A 182 -7.10 7.29 -12.19
CA GLU A 182 -6.56 7.84 -13.45
C GLU A 182 -5.06 7.53 -13.59
N VAL A 183 -4.28 7.71 -12.53
CA VAL A 183 -2.87 7.32 -12.50
C VAL A 183 -2.72 5.82 -12.72
N LEU A 184 -3.43 4.98 -11.97
CA LEU A 184 -3.30 3.53 -12.07
C LEU A 184 -3.60 2.99 -13.47
N ARG A 185 -4.59 3.56 -14.16
CA ARG A 185 -4.93 3.19 -15.55
C ARG A 185 -3.80 3.46 -16.55
N LYS A 186 -2.99 4.51 -16.34
CA LYS A 186 -1.82 4.80 -17.20
C LYS A 186 -0.80 3.65 -17.17
N TYR A 187 -0.74 2.91 -16.06
CA TYR A 187 0.22 1.84 -15.80
C TYR A 187 -0.42 0.43 -15.78
N ALA A 188 -1.68 0.30 -16.18
CA ALA A 188 -2.34 -1.00 -16.32
C ALA A 188 -1.73 -1.90 -17.43
N VAL A 189 -0.84 -1.34 -18.24
CA VAL A 189 -0.01 -2.03 -19.22
C VAL A 189 1.43 -1.53 -19.11
N PRO A 190 2.44 -2.35 -19.46
CA PRO A 190 3.83 -1.93 -19.38
C PRO A 190 4.09 -0.68 -20.25
N TRP A 191 4.57 0.41 -19.66
CA TRP A 191 4.83 1.68 -20.32
C TRP A 191 6.19 1.75 -21.06
N LYS A 192 7.05 0.76 -20.82
CA LYS A 192 8.32 0.55 -21.54
C LYS A 192 8.65 -0.94 -21.60
N ALA A 193 9.58 -1.34 -22.47
CA ALA A 193 10.06 -2.72 -22.51
C ALA A 193 10.71 -3.12 -21.16
N GLY A 194 10.28 -4.25 -20.60
CA GLY A 194 10.75 -4.76 -19.32
C GLY A 194 10.18 -4.05 -18.09
N ALA A 195 9.19 -3.16 -18.25
CA ALA A 195 8.43 -2.65 -17.13
C ALA A 195 7.38 -3.67 -16.70
N GLY A 196 7.09 -3.71 -15.38
CA GLY A 196 5.87 -4.27 -14.84
C GLY A 196 4.66 -3.38 -15.09
N CYS A 197 3.53 -3.72 -14.52
CA CYS A 197 2.29 -2.95 -14.61
C CYS A 197 1.50 -3.00 -13.30
N VAL A 198 0.46 -2.17 -13.23
CA VAL A 198 -0.53 -2.28 -12.15
C VAL A 198 -1.48 -3.43 -12.48
N THR A 199 -1.50 -4.46 -11.65
CA THR A 199 -2.27 -5.68 -11.92
C THR A 199 -3.46 -5.88 -10.97
N ASN A 200 -3.47 -5.19 -9.82
CA ASN A 200 -4.58 -5.30 -8.87
C ASN A 200 -4.82 -4.01 -8.08
N VAL A 201 -6.08 -3.78 -7.72
CA VAL A 201 -6.51 -2.79 -6.73
C VAL A 201 -7.53 -3.43 -5.80
N THR A 202 -7.19 -3.52 -4.52
CA THR A 202 -8.05 -4.01 -3.44
C THR A 202 -8.45 -2.85 -2.54
N VAL A 203 -9.74 -2.65 -2.34
CA VAL A 203 -10.27 -1.70 -1.35
C VAL A 203 -10.32 -2.39 0.01
N TRP A 204 -9.88 -1.69 1.08
CA TRP A 204 -9.70 -2.28 2.41
C TRP A 204 -10.99 -2.39 3.21
N GLY A 205 -12.01 -2.91 2.58
CA GLY A 205 -13.31 -3.18 3.16
C GLY A 205 -14.43 -2.98 2.15
N LEU A 206 -15.62 -3.42 2.51
CA LEU A 206 -16.79 -3.31 1.63
C LEU A 206 -17.50 -1.97 1.82
N ALA A 207 -17.78 -1.59 3.07
CA ALA A 207 -18.59 -0.44 3.42
C ALA A 207 -18.10 0.24 4.70
N ASP A 208 -18.52 1.46 4.93
CA ASP A 208 -18.15 2.30 6.08
C ASP A 208 -18.61 1.74 7.45
N ASP A 209 -19.31 0.61 7.47
CA ASP A 209 -19.67 -0.13 8.68
C ASP A 209 -18.55 -1.03 9.22
N SER A 210 -17.47 -1.19 8.44
CA SER A 210 -16.35 -2.10 8.78
C SER A 210 -15.61 -1.70 10.07
N ARG A 211 -15.71 -0.45 10.48
CA ARG A 211 -15.06 0.14 11.67
C ARG A 211 -13.54 -0.04 11.74
N ALA A 212 -12.89 -0.43 10.65
CA ALA A 212 -11.46 -0.70 10.64
C ALA A 212 -10.62 0.51 11.10
N TRP A 213 -11.09 1.72 10.78
CA TRP A 213 -10.43 2.97 11.10
C TRP A 213 -11.21 3.86 12.07
N ASP A 214 -12.40 3.43 12.52
CA ASP A 214 -13.16 4.19 13.49
C ASP A 214 -12.37 4.32 14.80
N THR A 215 -12.30 5.52 15.32
CA THR A 215 -11.67 5.83 16.60
C THR A 215 -12.71 5.98 17.70
N ALA A 216 -12.26 6.22 18.94
CA ALA A 216 -13.17 6.60 20.03
C ALA A 216 -13.77 8.00 19.82
N ALA A 217 -13.16 8.82 18.97
CA ALA A 217 -13.54 10.20 18.72
C ALA A 217 -14.50 10.35 17.54
N HIS A 218 -14.32 9.55 16.47
CA HIS A 218 -15.10 9.70 15.23
C HIS A 218 -15.12 8.44 14.34
N LYS A 219 -16.03 8.45 13.35
CA LYS A 219 -16.11 7.52 12.23
C LYS A 219 -15.35 8.08 11.03
N GLU A 220 -14.62 7.25 10.31
CA GLU A 220 -13.70 7.70 9.24
C GLU A 220 -14.28 7.71 7.82
N TYR A 221 -15.38 7.03 7.56
CA TYR A 221 -16.05 6.96 6.23
C TYR A 221 -15.12 6.65 5.04
N PRO A 222 -14.20 5.67 5.11
CA PRO A 222 -13.08 5.58 4.17
C PRO A 222 -13.40 4.90 2.83
N LEU A 223 -14.53 4.18 2.72
CA LEU A 223 -14.77 3.19 1.68
C LEU A 223 -15.72 3.66 0.58
N LEU A 224 -16.00 2.77 -0.39
CA LEU A 224 -16.80 3.09 -1.57
C LEU A 224 -18.32 3.00 -1.35
N PHE A 225 -18.74 2.28 -0.30
CA PHE A 225 -20.13 2.14 0.08
C PHE A 225 -20.35 2.69 1.49
N ASN A 226 -21.51 3.29 1.71
CA ASN A 226 -21.90 3.75 3.03
C ASN A 226 -22.36 2.58 3.94
N GLU A 227 -22.68 2.84 5.20
CA GLU A 227 -23.16 1.83 6.17
C GLU A 227 -24.43 1.07 5.71
N ALA A 228 -25.24 1.65 4.84
CA ALA A 228 -26.44 1.03 4.27
C ALA A 228 -26.13 0.19 3.01
N LEU A 229 -24.86 0.02 2.65
CA LEU A 229 -24.39 -0.62 1.42
C LEU A 229 -24.84 0.13 0.14
N GLU A 230 -25.11 1.42 0.25
CA GLU A 230 -25.38 2.25 -0.91
C GLU A 230 -24.06 2.81 -1.47
N PRO A 231 -23.88 2.83 -2.80
CA PRO A 231 -22.65 3.32 -3.40
C PRO A 231 -22.50 4.83 -3.19
N LYS A 232 -21.33 5.25 -2.71
CA LYS A 232 -20.93 6.66 -2.57
C LYS A 232 -20.49 7.24 -3.92
N GLN A 233 -20.31 8.58 -3.99
CA GLN A 233 -19.78 9.23 -5.19
C GLN A 233 -18.43 8.65 -5.64
N ALA A 234 -17.58 8.23 -4.70
CA ALA A 234 -16.31 7.58 -4.97
C ALA A 234 -16.46 6.30 -5.80
N TYR A 235 -17.49 5.48 -5.55
CA TYR A 235 -17.78 4.31 -6.36
C TYR A 235 -18.06 4.68 -7.82
N TYR A 236 -18.92 5.67 -8.05
CA TYR A 236 -19.25 6.10 -9.41
C TYR A 236 -18.06 6.76 -10.11
N ALA A 237 -17.23 7.49 -9.37
CA ALA A 237 -16.03 8.14 -9.91
C ALA A 237 -15.00 7.13 -10.47
N ILE A 238 -14.84 5.97 -9.82
CA ILE A 238 -13.87 4.95 -10.27
C ILE A 238 -14.36 4.05 -11.39
N ILE A 239 -15.70 3.87 -11.53
CA ILE A 239 -16.28 3.02 -12.60
C ILE A 239 -16.67 3.78 -13.84
N SER A 240 -16.66 5.14 -13.79
CA SER A 240 -16.94 6.00 -14.95
C SER A 240 -15.69 6.07 -15.83
N PHE A 241 -15.75 5.40 -16.99
CA PHE A 241 -14.67 5.36 -17.97
C PHE A 241 -14.95 6.31 -19.13
#